data_d8b8e570fdffc54e4008ba94dea77e1d
#
_entry.id   d8b8e570fdffc54e4008ba94dea77e1d
#
_cell.length_a   1.000
_cell.length_b   1.000
_cell.length_c   1.000
_cell.angle_alpha   90.00
_cell.angle_beta   90.00
_cell.angle_gamma   90.00
#
_symmetry.space_group_name_H-M   'P 1'
#
loop_
_entity.id
_entity.type
_entity.pdbx_description
1 polymer ?
#
loop_
_entity_poly.entity_id
_entity_poly.type
_entity_poly.pdbx_seq_one_letter_code
_entity_poly.pdbx_strand_id
1 'polypeptide(L)'
;MTKYAFTLIIFLLGLIPQHAVAQLPEEELFLTEPDADDVGRHFTPDIFRYRVCFKDKAGSPYSLERPEEFLSVKSLARREKFGLKVDEYDLPVSPAYLKHLRDKGFRVLHQSKWNNSAVIETTDTLGAESLQEVDFIASVTRVWQAMQKKEEDSTLDYLTGFPVPDLTADTTRSVSPYGPNPHQVAHLGVDSLHAIGLRGQGVTIAVIDGGFKCADRIAGLRGVNIVGTKNFVDTGDIYATSGDHGTMVLSCLAAFQPFQLIGTAPRADYYLILSEDRASEYPVEEDAWCAAIEYADSVGVDLVNSSLGYTQFDTETMNHTYQDLDGQTAPCSRAASLAASRGIVVVNSAGNSGNDTWKLIGTPADGRDILAVGAVDDKGLNTFFSSLGPSIDGRIKPDVMALGDEVWVYDSEGQLTQADGTSFASPLLCGGVACLMQAFPTMKPTEIIRLVKASGHNAQHPDNVFGYGIPNLWKAFVEGQR
;
A
#
# COMPACT_ATOMS: atom_id res chain seq x y z
N MET A 1 -69.76 -11.04 3.65
CA MET A 1 -69.81 -9.86 2.76
C MET A 1 -69.16 -8.69 3.49
N THR A 2 -67.94 -8.38 3.23
CA THR A 2 -67.39 -7.01 3.50
C THR A 2 -66.03 -6.96 2.81
N LYS A 3 -65.97 -6.05 1.83
CA LYS A 3 -64.81 -5.77 0.99
C LYS A 3 -63.85 -4.89 1.79
N TYR A 4 -62.53 -5.25 1.84
CA TYR A 4 -61.49 -4.36 2.27
C TYR A 4 -60.85 -3.72 1.05
N ALA A 5 -60.90 -2.37 1.01
CA ALA A 5 -60.21 -1.56 0.06
C ALA A 5 -58.75 -1.32 0.53
N PHE A 6 -57.77 -1.64 -0.31
CA PHE A 6 -56.39 -1.28 -0.10
C PHE A 6 -56.12 0.14 -0.64
N THR A 7 -55.82 1.05 0.24
CA THR A 7 -55.39 2.42 -0.12
C THR A 7 -53.90 2.39 -0.43
N LEU A 8 -53.58 2.70 -1.69
CA LEU A 8 -52.19 2.85 -2.20
C LEU A 8 -51.68 4.21 -1.78
N ILE A 9 -50.72 4.28 -0.84
CA ILE A 9 -50.00 5.52 -0.51
C ILE A 9 -48.79 5.60 -1.42
N ILE A 10 -48.84 6.51 -2.39
CA ILE A 10 -47.70 6.87 -3.24
C ILE A 10 -46.83 7.86 -2.46
N PHE A 11 -45.64 7.40 -2.03
CA PHE A 11 -44.60 8.28 -1.54
C PHE A 11 -43.89 8.94 -2.74
N LEU A 12 -44.08 10.23 -2.88
CA LEU A 12 -43.24 11.10 -3.73
C LEU A 12 -41.86 11.19 -3.08
N LEU A 13 -40.91 10.41 -3.57
CA LEU A 13 -39.49 10.62 -3.32
C LEU A 13 -39.02 11.76 -4.19
N GLY A 14 -38.77 12.90 -3.53
CA GLY A 14 -38.17 14.06 -4.15
C GLY A 14 -36.80 13.74 -4.74
N LEU A 15 -36.60 14.13 -5.97
CA LEU A 15 -35.33 14.15 -6.69
C LEU A 15 -34.31 15.01 -5.95
N ILE A 16 -33.34 14.37 -5.29
CA ILE A 16 -32.10 15.01 -4.86
C ILE A 16 -31.17 14.96 -6.08
N PRO A 17 -30.63 16.07 -6.57
CA PRO A 17 -29.68 16.02 -7.67
C PRO A 17 -28.40 15.34 -7.19
N GLN A 18 -28.03 14.25 -7.83
CA GLN A 18 -26.71 13.64 -7.72
C GLN A 18 -25.67 14.66 -8.20
N HIS A 19 -24.96 15.27 -7.28
CA HIS A 19 -23.80 16.08 -7.61
C HIS A 19 -22.72 15.17 -8.19
N ALA A 20 -22.31 15.55 -9.39
CA ALA A 20 -21.33 14.91 -10.22
C ALA A 20 -20.03 14.59 -9.43
N VAL A 21 -19.76 13.32 -9.28
CA VAL A 21 -18.38 12.83 -9.18
C VAL A 21 -17.76 13.18 -10.53
N ALA A 22 -16.70 13.97 -10.53
CA ALA A 22 -15.96 14.27 -11.75
C ALA A 22 -15.36 12.95 -12.26
N GLN A 23 -16.11 12.29 -13.14
CA GLN A 23 -15.60 11.18 -13.95
C GLN A 23 -14.64 11.80 -14.96
N LEU A 24 -13.40 11.40 -14.88
CA LEU A 24 -12.48 11.56 -16.02
C LEU A 24 -13.11 10.83 -17.20
N PRO A 25 -13.13 11.40 -18.41
CA PRO A 25 -13.75 10.76 -19.57
C PRO A 25 -13.07 9.42 -19.84
N GLU A 26 -13.84 8.34 -19.79
CA GLU A 26 -13.48 7.05 -20.37
C GLU A 26 -13.51 7.22 -21.88
N GLU A 27 -12.34 7.41 -22.51
CA GLU A 27 -12.22 7.21 -23.93
C GLU A 27 -12.18 5.71 -24.22
N GLU A 28 -13.18 5.22 -24.95
CA GLU A 28 -13.30 3.86 -25.44
C GLU A 28 -12.06 3.45 -26.24
N LEU A 29 -11.35 2.46 -25.72
CA LEU A 29 -10.26 1.79 -26.45
C LEU A 29 -10.87 0.76 -27.40
N PHE A 30 -11.05 1.11 -28.67
CA PHE A 30 -11.34 0.12 -29.71
C PHE A 30 -10.09 -0.73 -29.96
N LEU A 31 -10.09 -1.93 -29.42
CA LEU A 31 -9.19 -2.99 -29.86
C LEU A 31 -9.75 -3.59 -31.16
N THR A 32 -9.13 -3.30 -32.28
CA THR A 32 -9.35 -4.08 -33.52
C THR A 32 -8.61 -5.40 -33.35
N GLU A 33 -9.34 -6.52 -33.45
CA GLU A 33 -8.73 -7.86 -33.54
C GLU A 33 -7.85 -7.94 -34.79
N PRO A 34 -6.63 -8.50 -34.68
CA PRO A 34 -5.82 -8.75 -35.89
C PRO A 34 -6.29 -10.01 -36.61
N ASP A 35 -6.36 -9.93 -37.93
CA ASP A 35 -6.67 -11.03 -38.81
C ASP A 35 -5.71 -12.22 -38.60
N ALA A 36 -6.29 -13.41 -38.43
CA ALA A 36 -5.56 -14.65 -38.30
C ALA A 36 -5.18 -15.18 -39.69
N ASP A 37 -4.04 -14.75 -40.25
CA ASP A 37 -3.28 -15.49 -41.27
C ASP A 37 -2.01 -14.69 -41.63
N ASP A 38 -0.98 -14.70 -40.78
CA ASP A 38 0.40 -14.51 -41.27
C ASP A 38 1.38 -15.27 -40.37
N VAL A 39 1.86 -16.41 -40.86
CA VAL A 39 2.93 -17.21 -40.24
C VAL A 39 4.28 -16.58 -40.60
N GLY A 40 4.46 -15.32 -40.22
CA GLY A 40 5.71 -14.59 -40.16
C GLY A 40 6.11 -14.40 -38.71
N ARG A 41 7.36 -14.62 -38.36
CA ARG A 41 7.92 -14.28 -37.04
C ARG A 41 7.58 -12.84 -36.73
N HIS A 42 6.54 -12.61 -35.95
CA HIS A 42 6.21 -11.29 -35.44
C HIS A 42 7.34 -10.87 -34.50
N PHE A 43 8.20 -9.99 -34.98
CA PHE A 43 9.04 -9.15 -34.11
C PHE A 43 8.08 -8.25 -33.37
N THR A 44 7.74 -8.59 -32.13
CA THR A 44 7.17 -7.62 -31.21
C THR A 44 8.26 -6.60 -30.95
N PRO A 45 8.08 -5.31 -31.32
CA PRO A 45 9.10 -4.30 -31.06
C PRO A 45 9.36 -4.23 -29.55
N ASP A 46 10.63 -4.06 -29.17
CA ASP A 46 10.99 -3.87 -27.77
C ASP A 46 10.24 -2.66 -27.22
N ILE A 47 9.51 -2.88 -26.15
CA ILE A 47 8.77 -1.83 -25.44
C ILE A 47 9.67 -1.31 -24.31
N PHE A 48 9.65 0.00 -24.10
CA PHE A 48 10.38 0.67 -23.03
C PHE A 48 9.46 1.60 -22.28
N ARG A 49 9.73 1.81 -20.97
CA ARG A 49 9.04 2.81 -20.17
C ARG A 49 10.03 3.81 -19.59
N TYR A 50 9.64 5.08 -19.63
CA TYR A 50 10.44 6.18 -19.13
C TYR A 50 9.64 7.02 -18.15
N ARG A 51 10.26 7.37 -17.02
CA ARG A 51 9.77 8.40 -16.11
C ARG A 51 10.20 9.76 -16.65
N VAL A 52 9.22 10.61 -16.93
CA VAL A 52 9.41 11.99 -17.37
C VAL A 52 9.04 12.91 -16.21
N CYS A 53 10.02 13.60 -15.64
CA CYS A 53 9.79 14.59 -14.58
C CYS A 53 9.64 15.97 -15.18
N PHE A 54 8.71 16.77 -14.65
CA PHE A 54 8.46 18.14 -15.10
C PHE A 54 9.06 19.16 -14.12
N LYS A 55 9.50 20.31 -14.63
CA LYS A 55 10.11 21.38 -13.82
C LYS A 55 9.09 22.08 -12.93
N ASP A 56 7.86 22.20 -13.39
CA ASP A 56 6.77 22.91 -12.74
C ASP A 56 5.42 22.35 -13.14
N LYS A 57 4.34 23.00 -12.71
CA LYS A 57 2.96 22.70 -13.08
C LYS A 57 2.29 23.85 -13.85
N ALA A 58 3.08 24.62 -14.60
CA ALA A 58 2.60 25.79 -15.32
C ALA A 58 1.53 25.42 -16.35
N GLY A 59 0.62 26.37 -16.60
CA GLY A 59 -0.50 26.15 -17.51
C GLY A 59 -1.56 25.18 -17.01
N SER A 60 -1.50 24.76 -15.74
CA SER A 60 -2.57 23.99 -15.11
C SER A 60 -3.83 24.83 -15.00
N PRO A 61 -5.02 24.28 -15.33
CA PRO A 61 -6.30 24.96 -15.10
C PRO A 61 -6.71 24.95 -13.62
N TYR A 62 -6.04 24.15 -12.80
CA TYR A 62 -6.34 23.99 -11.39
C TYR A 62 -5.67 25.08 -10.53
N SER A 63 -6.36 25.47 -9.45
CA SER A 63 -5.91 26.51 -8.52
C SER A 63 -6.01 26.02 -7.07
N LEU A 64 -5.04 26.39 -6.23
CA LEU A 64 -5.10 26.12 -4.79
C LEU A 64 -6.28 26.77 -4.08
N GLU A 65 -6.90 27.78 -4.72
CA GLU A 65 -8.12 28.45 -4.22
C GLU A 65 -9.39 27.61 -4.44
N ARG A 66 -9.31 26.57 -5.29
CA ARG A 66 -10.42 25.68 -5.63
C ARG A 66 -10.00 24.21 -5.53
N PRO A 67 -9.56 23.75 -4.34
CA PRO A 67 -9.02 22.41 -4.18
C PRO A 67 -10.07 21.30 -4.40
N GLU A 68 -11.36 21.61 -4.31
CA GLU A 68 -12.46 20.68 -4.60
C GLU A 68 -12.50 20.22 -6.06
N GLU A 69 -11.80 20.87 -6.97
CA GLU A 69 -11.70 20.47 -8.38
C GLU A 69 -10.75 19.27 -8.58
N PHE A 70 -9.87 18.97 -7.61
CA PHE A 70 -8.86 17.91 -7.74
C PHE A 70 -8.64 17.07 -6.48
N LEU A 71 -9.28 17.42 -5.36
CA LEU A 71 -9.28 16.62 -4.13
C LEU A 71 -10.72 16.23 -3.76
N SER A 72 -10.90 14.98 -3.30
CA SER A 72 -12.22 14.53 -2.84
C SER A 72 -12.64 15.24 -1.56
N VAL A 73 -13.95 15.23 -1.29
CA VAL A 73 -14.52 15.74 -0.03
C VAL A 73 -13.86 15.10 1.19
N LYS A 74 -13.59 13.78 1.15
CA LYS A 74 -12.92 13.06 2.25
C LYS A 74 -11.47 13.51 2.45
N SER A 75 -10.73 13.70 1.35
CA SER A 75 -9.35 14.19 1.40
C SER A 75 -9.29 15.61 1.97
N LEU A 76 -10.19 16.50 1.58
CA LEU A 76 -10.30 17.86 2.13
C LEU A 76 -10.69 17.83 3.62
N ALA A 77 -11.68 17.01 3.99
CA ALA A 77 -12.10 16.88 5.40
C ALA A 77 -10.98 16.37 6.29
N ARG A 78 -10.13 15.42 5.81
CA ARG A 78 -8.95 14.97 6.56
C ARG A 78 -7.96 16.11 6.78
N ARG A 79 -7.66 16.92 5.73
CA ARG A 79 -6.77 18.07 5.86
C ARG A 79 -7.32 19.11 6.85
N GLU A 80 -8.60 19.44 6.73
CA GLU A 80 -9.29 20.36 7.65
C GLU A 80 -9.23 19.87 9.10
N LYS A 81 -9.57 18.59 9.33
CA LYS A 81 -9.54 17.93 10.65
C LYS A 81 -8.19 18.08 11.34
N PHE A 82 -7.09 18.04 10.62
CA PHE A 82 -5.73 18.12 11.17
C PHE A 82 -5.09 19.50 11.00
N GLY A 83 -5.80 20.47 10.43
CA GLY A 83 -5.30 21.83 10.18
C GLY A 83 -4.18 21.86 9.13
N LEU A 84 -4.20 20.94 8.17
CA LEU A 84 -3.24 20.84 7.08
C LEU A 84 -3.69 21.68 5.88
N LYS A 85 -2.74 22.33 5.22
CA LYS A 85 -3.02 23.15 4.04
C LYS A 85 -2.88 22.34 2.78
N VAL A 86 -3.70 22.66 1.78
CA VAL A 86 -3.48 22.26 0.40
C VAL A 86 -2.33 23.11 -0.15
N ASP A 87 -1.37 22.51 -0.84
CA ASP A 87 -0.21 23.17 -1.39
C ASP A 87 0.09 22.73 -2.84
N GLU A 88 1.19 23.22 -3.40
CA GLU A 88 1.56 22.98 -4.80
C GLU A 88 1.75 21.49 -5.15
N TYR A 89 2.13 20.64 -4.18
CA TYR A 89 2.23 19.20 -4.40
C TYR A 89 0.86 18.56 -4.66
N ASP A 90 -0.22 19.14 -4.13
CA ASP A 90 -1.57 18.61 -4.33
C ASP A 90 -2.13 18.91 -5.72
N LEU A 91 -1.62 19.94 -6.42
CA LEU A 91 -2.05 20.25 -7.78
C LEU A 91 -1.75 19.09 -8.74
N PRO A 92 -2.65 18.71 -9.64
CA PRO A 92 -2.39 17.71 -10.67
C PRO A 92 -1.20 18.09 -11.55
N VAL A 93 -0.59 17.10 -12.18
CA VAL A 93 0.36 17.31 -13.28
C VAL A 93 -0.33 18.14 -14.37
N SER A 94 0.41 19.08 -14.97
CA SER A 94 -0.15 19.97 -16.01
C SER A 94 -0.77 19.15 -17.16
N PRO A 95 -2.08 19.29 -17.43
CA PRO A 95 -2.72 18.59 -18.54
C PRO A 95 -2.11 18.96 -19.91
N ALA A 96 -1.55 20.16 -20.04
CA ALA A 96 -0.85 20.59 -21.25
C ALA A 96 0.44 19.77 -21.48
N TYR A 97 1.16 19.45 -20.41
CA TYR A 97 2.37 18.62 -20.49
C TYR A 97 2.03 17.18 -20.84
N LEU A 98 1.01 16.60 -20.21
CA LEU A 98 0.53 15.27 -20.55
C LEU A 98 0.01 15.19 -21.99
N LYS A 99 -0.70 16.23 -22.45
CA LYS A 99 -1.14 16.33 -23.84
C LYS A 99 0.05 16.36 -24.80
N HIS A 100 1.10 17.14 -24.48
CA HIS A 100 2.31 17.19 -25.31
C HIS A 100 2.94 15.80 -25.48
N LEU A 101 3.06 15.00 -24.40
CA LEU A 101 3.56 13.63 -24.50
C LEU A 101 2.70 12.76 -25.42
N ARG A 102 1.37 12.83 -25.29
CA ARG A 102 0.43 12.09 -26.16
C ARG A 102 0.49 12.53 -27.61
N ASP A 103 0.59 13.84 -27.86
CA ASP A 103 0.70 14.41 -29.23
C ASP A 103 2.01 13.97 -29.92
N LYS A 104 3.05 13.62 -29.12
CA LYS A 104 4.30 13.04 -29.59
C LYS A 104 4.20 11.53 -29.84
N GLY A 105 3.03 10.91 -29.59
CA GLY A 105 2.79 9.49 -29.81
C GLY A 105 3.13 8.58 -28.63
N PHE A 106 3.44 9.14 -27.45
CA PHE A 106 3.73 8.35 -26.26
C PHE A 106 2.46 7.96 -25.51
N ARG A 107 2.38 6.70 -25.07
CA ARG A 107 1.32 6.24 -24.19
C ARG A 107 1.67 6.61 -22.74
N VAL A 108 0.84 7.43 -22.10
CA VAL A 108 1.01 7.79 -20.68
C VAL A 108 0.35 6.72 -19.82
N LEU A 109 1.12 6.03 -18.97
CA LEU A 109 0.66 4.96 -18.07
C LEU A 109 0.26 5.49 -16.71
N HIS A 110 1.19 6.14 -16.02
CA HIS A 110 1.04 6.67 -14.68
C HIS A 110 1.37 8.16 -14.65
N GLN A 111 0.85 8.84 -13.67
CA GLN A 111 1.25 10.19 -13.33
C GLN A 111 1.32 10.33 -11.82
N SER A 112 2.27 11.12 -11.34
CA SER A 112 2.42 11.46 -9.95
C SER A 112 2.37 12.97 -9.79
N LYS A 113 1.36 13.47 -9.08
CA LYS A 113 1.24 14.89 -8.72
C LYS A 113 2.32 15.30 -7.72
N TRP A 114 2.68 14.39 -6.79
CA TRP A 114 3.65 14.66 -5.75
C TRP A 114 5.10 14.67 -6.26
N ASN A 115 5.41 13.81 -7.23
CA ASN A 115 6.70 13.78 -7.91
C ASN A 115 6.75 14.67 -9.16
N ASN A 116 5.60 15.26 -9.54
CA ASN A 116 5.44 16.03 -10.77
C ASN A 116 5.99 15.30 -11.99
N SER A 117 5.57 14.07 -12.20
CA SER A 117 6.09 13.16 -13.22
C SER A 117 4.98 12.40 -13.93
N ALA A 118 5.34 11.82 -15.08
CA ALA A 118 4.52 10.84 -15.79
C ALA A 118 5.41 9.69 -16.28
N VAL A 119 4.87 8.48 -16.32
CA VAL A 119 5.49 7.33 -16.98
C VAL A 119 4.91 7.20 -18.37
N ILE A 120 5.78 7.16 -19.37
CA ILE A 120 5.43 6.93 -20.76
C ILE A 120 5.90 5.54 -21.21
N GLU A 121 5.15 4.92 -22.10
CA GLU A 121 5.49 3.68 -22.79
C GLU A 121 5.69 3.95 -24.28
N THR A 122 6.76 3.38 -24.88
CA THR A 122 7.13 3.61 -26.26
C THR A 122 8.02 2.51 -26.80
N THR A 123 8.04 2.37 -28.12
CA THR A 123 9.06 1.62 -28.89
C THR A 123 10.15 2.54 -29.48
N ASP A 124 9.96 3.86 -29.40
CA ASP A 124 10.89 4.89 -29.88
C ASP A 124 11.75 5.43 -28.72
N THR A 125 12.88 4.81 -28.49
CA THR A 125 13.83 5.24 -27.44
C THR A 125 14.47 6.60 -27.73
N LEU A 126 14.79 6.89 -29.00
CA LEU A 126 15.41 8.16 -29.41
C LEU A 126 14.41 9.32 -29.22
N GLY A 127 13.16 9.11 -29.62
CA GLY A 127 12.08 10.07 -29.38
C GLY A 127 11.87 10.35 -27.90
N ALA A 128 11.88 9.28 -27.04
CA ALA A 128 11.77 9.46 -25.59
C ALA A 128 12.96 10.23 -25.01
N GLU A 129 14.19 9.90 -25.39
CA GLU A 129 15.40 10.57 -24.91
C GLU A 129 15.45 12.04 -25.38
N SER A 130 14.94 12.35 -26.57
CA SER A 130 14.85 13.74 -27.08
C SER A 130 13.94 14.64 -26.25
N LEU A 131 13.02 14.08 -25.44
CA LEU A 131 12.20 14.85 -24.52
C LEU A 131 13.02 15.65 -23.51
N GLN A 132 14.27 15.26 -23.24
CA GLN A 132 15.19 16.00 -22.37
C GLN A 132 15.46 17.42 -22.86
N GLU A 133 15.30 17.69 -24.16
CA GLU A 133 15.50 19.01 -24.77
C GLU A 133 14.27 19.94 -24.64
N VAL A 134 13.15 19.42 -24.14
CA VAL A 134 11.90 20.19 -23.99
C VAL A 134 11.97 21.07 -22.75
N ASP A 135 11.69 22.36 -22.91
CA ASP A 135 11.91 23.38 -21.87
C ASP A 135 11.26 23.08 -20.52
N PHE A 136 10.09 22.49 -20.48
CA PHE A 136 9.37 22.18 -19.23
C PHE A 136 9.70 20.80 -18.64
N ILE A 137 10.55 20.00 -19.29
CA ILE A 137 10.99 18.71 -18.78
C ILE A 137 12.28 18.87 -17.95
N ALA A 138 12.28 18.30 -16.76
CA ALA A 138 13.41 18.31 -15.85
C ALA A 138 14.36 17.13 -16.10
N SER A 139 13.79 15.93 -16.27
CA SER A 139 14.56 14.72 -16.55
C SER A 139 13.72 13.66 -17.25
N VAL A 140 14.41 12.78 -17.98
CA VAL A 140 13.85 11.59 -18.61
C VAL A 140 14.72 10.40 -18.20
N THR A 141 14.13 9.40 -17.55
CA THR A 141 14.85 8.25 -17.02
C THR A 141 14.16 6.96 -17.46
N ARG A 142 14.91 6.02 -18.02
CA ARG A 142 14.37 4.69 -18.32
C ARG A 142 14.06 3.96 -17.01
N VAL A 143 12.84 3.45 -16.86
CA VAL A 143 12.38 2.78 -15.63
C VAL A 143 11.92 1.35 -15.88
N TRP A 144 11.83 0.92 -17.15
CA TRP A 144 11.49 -0.45 -17.50
C TRP A 144 11.88 -0.77 -18.95
N GLN A 145 12.22 -2.02 -19.23
CA GLN A 145 12.42 -2.55 -20.57
C GLN A 145 11.91 -3.97 -20.65
N ALA A 146 11.28 -4.34 -21.78
CA ALA A 146 10.88 -5.71 -22.00
C ALA A 146 12.11 -6.62 -22.02
N MET A 147 12.14 -7.62 -21.15
CA MET A 147 13.14 -8.66 -21.22
C MET A 147 12.72 -9.72 -22.23
N GLN A 148 13.65 -10.25 -23.02
CA GLN A 148 13.45 -11.55 -23.66
C GLN A 148 13.18 -12.56 -22.54
N LYS A 149 12.02 -13.24 -22.59
CA LYS A 149 11.59 -14.20 -21.57
C LYS A 149 12.78 -15.07 -21.14
N LYS A 150 13.29 -14.83 -19.95
CA LYS A 150 13.97 -15.86 -19.18
C LYS A 150 12.87 -16.87 -18.80
N GLU A 151 13.12 -18.15 -19.03
CA GLU A 151 12.28 -19.20 -18.46
C GLU A 151 12.11 -18.91 -16.96
N GLU A 152 10.87 -18.97 -16.49
CA GLU A 152 10.48 -18.66 -15.13
C GLU A 152 11.37 -19.41 -14.14
N ASP A 153 12.32 -18.71 -13.53
CA ASP A 153 12.87 -19.11 -12.25
C ASP A 153 11.97 -18.48 -11.19
N SER A 154 10.97 -19.26 -10.80
CA SER A 154 9.91 -18.85 -9.85
C SER A 154 10.38 -18.89 -8.41
N THR A 155 11.52 -18.28 -8.11
CA THR A 155 12.02 -18.19 -6.74
C THR A 155 11.99 -16.78 -6.19
N LEU A 156 10.80 -16.18 -6.14
CA LEU A 156 10.42 -15.38 -4.98
C LEU A 156 9.87 -16.39 -3.96
N ASP A 157 10.79 -17.11 -3.35
CA ASP A 157 10.50 -18.00 -2.24
C ASP A 157 10.07 -17.16 -1.02
N TYR A 158 8.77 -16.87 -0.95
CA TYR A 158 8.18 -16.89 0.38
C TYR A 158 8.37 -18.31 0.87
N LEU A 159 9.06 -18.50 1.98
CA LEU A 159 9.19 -19.82 2.62
C LEU A 159 7.77 -20.28 3.03
N THR A 160 6.96 -20.65 2.04
CA THR A 160 5.67 -21.27 2.22
C THR A 160 5.90 -22.78 2.19
N GLY A 161 5.67 -23.44 3.31
CA GLY A 161 5.63 -24.89 3.26
C GLY A 161 6.15 -25.65 4.47
N PHE A 162 5.74 -25.25 5.69
CA PHE A 162 5.70 -26.22 6.76
C PHE A 162 4.35 -26.93 6.74
N PRO A 163 4.32 -28.28 6.91
CA PRO A 163 3.06 -28.99 6.99
C PRO A 163 2.25 -28.43 8.14
N VAL A 164 1.02 -27.98 7.83
CA VAL A 164 0.06 -27.51 8.83
C VAL A 164 -0.07 -28.58 9.91
N PRO A 165 0.18 -28.26 11.19
CA PRO A 165 -0.07 -29.22 12.26
C PRO A 165 -1.53 -29.63 12.23
N ASP A 166 -1.82 -30.91 12.35
CA ASP A 166 -3.20 -31.42 12.48
C ASP A 166 -3.82 -30.85 13.77
N LEU A 167 -4.57 -29.76 13.62
CA LEU A 167 -5.22 -29.05 14.73
C LEU A 167 -6.33 -29.88 15.40
N THR A 168 -6.61 -31.10 14.89
CA THR A 168 -7.63 -31.99 15.46
C THR A 168 -7.13 -32.81 16.65
N ALA A 169 -5.82 -32.80 16.94
CA ALA A 169 -5.18 -33.78 17.83
C ALA A 169 -5.10 -33.38 19.31
N ASP A 170 -5.35 -32.12 19.71
CA ASP A 170 -5.26 -31.73 21.14
C ASP A 170 -6.55 -31.02 21.62
N THR A 171 -7.51 -31.80 22.10
CA THR A 171 -8.78 -31.31 22.67
C THR A 171 -8.63 -30.70 24.07
N THR A 172 -7.42 -30.59 24.62
CA THR A 172 -7.19 -30.11 25.98
C THR A 172 -6.72 -28.65 26.05
N ARG A 173 -6.34 -28.03 24.90
CA ARG A 173 -6.02 -26.59 24.83
C ARG A 173 -7.32 -25.79 24.74
N SER A 174 -7.46 -24.82 25.64
CA SER A 174 -8.45 -23.75 25.49
C SER A 174 -8.19 -23.03 24.17
N VAL A 175 -9.01 -23.28 23.15
CA VAL A 175 -8.82 -22.67 21.83
C VAL A 175 -9.11 -21.18 21.94
N SER A 176 -8.09 -20.36 21.68
CA SER A 176 -8.24 -18.90 21.67
C SER A 176 -9.21 -18.47 20.53
N PRO A 177 -10.05 -17.46 20.74
CA PRO A 177 -10.82 -16.85 19.67
C PRO A 177 -9.96 -16.37 18.48
N TYR A 178 -8.68 -16.07 18.71
CA TYR A 178 -7.71 -15.60 17.70
C TYR A 178 -7.06 -16.74 16.90
N GLY A 179 -7.41 -17.98 17.17
CA GLY A 179 -6.91 -19.14 16.43
C GLY A 179 -5.64 -19.76 17.04
N PRO A 180 -4.78 -20.39 16.21
CA PRO A 180 -3.66 -21.23 16.68
C PRO A 180 -2.55 -20.44 17.37
N ASN A 181 -2.27 -19.19 16.94
CA ASN A 181 -1.32 -18.31 17.61
C ASN A 181 -1.96 -17.00 18.07
N PRO A 182 -2.58 -16.95 19.26
CA PRO A 182 -3.14 -15.71 19.80
C PRO A 182 -2.06 -14.65 20.08
N HIS A 183 -0.79 -15.07 20.20
CA HIS A 183 0.31 -14.15 20.46
C HIS A 183 0.51 -13.17 19.32
N GLN A 184 0.23 -13.56 18.05
CA GLN A 184 0.36 -12.64 16.91
C GLN A 184 -0.51 -11.37 17.02
N VAL A 185 -1.53 -11.35 17.86
CA VAL A 185 -2.35 -10.18 18.17
C VAL A 185 -2.00 -9.60 19.54
N ALA A 186 -1.76 -10.48 20.52
CA ALA A 186 -1.55 -10.09 21.91
C ALA A 186 -0.17 -9.45 22.17
N HIS A 187 0.88 -9.80 21.41
CA HIS A 187 2.22 -9.22 21.63
C HIS A 187 2.25 -7.70 21.41
N LEU A 188 1.34 -7.16 20.59
CA LEU A 188 1.13 -5.73 20.41
C LEU A 188 0.10 -5.15 21.41
N GLY A 189 -0.56 -5.98 22.24
CA GLY A 189 -1.65 -5.55 23.15
C GLY A 189 -2.95 -5.21 22.41
N VAL A 190 -3.13 -5.67 21.16
CA VAL A 190 -4.33 -5.40 20.35
C VAL A 190 -5.53 -6.20 20.85
N ASP A 191 -5.33 -7.37 21.44
CA ASP A 191 -6.37 -8.17 22.10
C ASP A 191 -7.09 -7.38 23.21
N SER A 192 -6.32 -6.59 23.98
CA SER A 192 -6.86 -5.70 25.02
C SER A 192 -7.68 -4.55 24.42
N LEU A 193 -7.24 -3.99 23.28
CA LEU A 193 -8.04 -2.99 22.54
C LEU A 193 -9.33 -3.62 22.00
N HIS A 194 -9.26 -4.83 21.45
CA HIS A 194 -10.43 -5.58 21.00
C HIS A 194 -11.42 -5.89 22.13
N ALA A 195 -10.93 -6.16 23.32
CA ALA A 195 -11.78 -6.45 24.50
C ALA A 195 -12.66 -5.25 24.89
N ILE A 196 -12.23 -4.03 24.62
CA ILE A 196 -13.01 -2.80 24.84
C ILE A 196 -13.74 -2.30 23.60
N GLY A 197 -13.76 -3.09 22.51
CA GLY A 197 -14.51 -2.79 21.30
C GLY A 197 -13.75 -1.96 20.24
N LEU A 198 -12.47 -1.71 20.42
CA LEU A 198 -11.64 -1.02 19.43
C LEU A 198 -11.09 -2.03 18.43
N ARG A 199 -11.66 -2.05 17.22
CA ARG A 199 -11.38 -3.03 16.14
C ARG A 199 -11.21 -2.38 14.77
N GLY A 200 -10.90 -1.06 14.74
CA GLY A 200 -10.69 -0.28 13.53
C GLY A 200 -11.95 0.36 12.95
N GLN A 201 -13.11 0.34 13.64
CA GLN A 201 -14.34 0.96 13.14
C GLN A 201 -14.14 2.44 12.81
N GLY A 202 -14.59 2.87 11.62
CA GLY A 202 -14.53 4.26 11.18
C GLY A 202 -13.15 4.70 10.69
N VAL A 203 -12.20 3.77 10.59
CA VAL A 203 -10.89 3.98 9.98
C VAL A 203 -10.87 3.31 8.60
N THR A 204 -10.40 4.03 7.60
CA THR A 204 -10.23 3.51 6.24
C THR A 204 -8.76 3.21 5.98
N ILE A 205 -8.45 1.96 5.64
CA ILE A 205 -7.08 1.47 5.38
C ILE A 205 -6.93 1.18 3.89
N ALA A 206 -5.89 1.72 3.24
CA ALA A 206 -5.47 1.21 1.94
C ALA A 206 -4.39 0.14 2.14
N VAL A 207 -4.54 -1.01 1.49
CA VAL A 207 -3.53 -2.04 1.37
C VAL A 207 -2.95 -1.93 -0.04
N ILE A 208 -1.68 -1.51 -0.15
CA ILE A 208 -0.93 -1.42 -1.41
C ILE A 208 -0.03 -2.65 -1.48
N ASP A 209 -0.21 -3.50 -2.48
CA ASP A 209 0.43 -4.82 -2.51
C ASP A 209 0.51 -5.44 -3.92
N GLY A 210 1.14 -6.61 -4.02
CA GLY A 210 1.44 -7.33 -5.25
C GLY A 210 0.34 -8.26 -5.78
N GLY A 211 -0.89 -8.18 -5.23
CA GLY A 211 -2.05 -8.96 -5.72
C GLY A 211 -2.93 -9.50 -4.60
N PHE A 212 -4.21 -9.65 -4.91
CA PHE A 212 -5.24 -10.05 -3.95
C PHE A 212 -6.00 -11.29 -4.43
N LYS A 213 -5.28 -12.25 -4.99
CA LYS A 213 -5.85 -13.46 -5.57
C LYS A 213 -6.86 -14.12 -4.62
N CYS A 214 -8.08 -14.30 -5.11
CA CYS A 214 -9.20 -14.94 -4.41
C CYS A 214 -9.63 -14.32 -3.07
N ALA A 215 -9.12 -13.13 -2.68
CA ALA A 215 -9.47 -12.50 -1.39
C ALA A 215 -10.99 -12.28 -1.24
N ASP A 216 -11.70 -12.09 -2.35
CA ASP A 216 -13.18 -11.97 -2.42
C ASP A 216 -13.94 -13.25 -2.06
N ARG A 217 -13.27 -14.41 -2.05
CA ARG A 217 -13.89 -15.75 -1.91
C ARG A 217 -13.55 -16.46 -0.60
N ILE A 218 -12.49 -16.05 0.08
CA ILE A 218 -11.99 -16.67 1.30
C ILE A 218 -13.00 -16.48 2.43
N ALA A 219 -13.39 -17.58 3.09
CA ALA A 219 -14.42 -17.57 4.13
C ALA A 219 -14.08 -16.62 5.29
N GLY A 220 -12.80 -16.58 5.73
CA GLY A 220 -12.32 -15.70 6.79
C GLY A 220 -12.32 -14.22 6.42
N LEU A 221 -12.42 -13.86 5.14
CA LEU A 221 -12.46 -12.51 4.62
C LEU A 221 -13.85 -12.04 4.18
N ARG A 222 -14.87 -12.90 4.18
CA ARG A 222 -16.24 -12.57 3.70
C ARG A 222 -16.90 -11.37 4.37
N GLY A 223 -16.54 -11.06 5.60
CA GLY A 223 -17.13 -9.95 6.37
C GLY A 223 -16.33 -8.65 6.30
N VAL A 224 -15.26 -8.64 5.52
CA VAL A 224 -14.41 -7.46 5.34
C VAL A 224 -15.12 -6.42 4.49
N ASN A 225 -15.14 -5.17 4.96
CA ASN A 225 -15.74 -4.07 4.20
C ASN A 225 -14.73 -3.52 3.20
N ILE A 226 -14.72 -4.09 1.98
CA ILE A 226 -13.92 -3.58 0.86
C ILE A 226 -14.71 -2.47 0.17
N VAL A 227 -14.28 -1.22 0.36
CA VAL A 227 -14.95 -0.02 -0.14
C VAL A 227 -14.48 0.39 -1.54
N GLY A 228 -13.40 -0.21 -2.03
CA GLY A 228 -12.94 -0.01 -3.39
C GLY A 228 -11.67 -0.79 -3.71
N THR A 229 -11.42 -0.93 -5.00
CA THR A 229 -10.23 -1.60 -5.53
C THR A 229 -9.60 -0.74 -6.63
N LYS A 230 -8.29 -0.88 -6.83
CA LYS A 230 -7.58 -0.21 -7.94
C LYS A 230 -6.41 -1.07 -8.40
N ASN A 231 -6.22 -1.16 -9.72
CA ASN A 231 -5.09 -1.80 -10.35
C ASN A 231 -4.26 -0.74 -11.09
N PHE A 232 -2.98 -0.64 -10.77
CA PHE A 232 -2.01 0.26 -11.42
C PHE A 232 -1.01 -0.50 -12.31
N VAL A 233 -1.14 -1.81 -12.44
CA VAL A 233 -0.26 -2.65 -13.28
C VAL A 233 -0.85 -2.84 -14.66
N ASP A 234 -2.12 -3.26 -14.67
CA ASP A 234 -2.85 -3.56 -15.90
C ASP A 234 -4.36 -3.22 -15.76
N THR A 235 -5.17 -3.71 -16.68
CA THR A 235 -6.64 -3.54 -16.65
C THR A 235 -7.37 -4.74 -16.04
N GLY A 236 -6.62 -5.71 -15.50
CA GLY A 236 -7.17 -6.95 -14.96
C GLY A 236 -7.86 -6.79 -13.60
N ASP A 237 -8.65 -7.80 -13.26
CA ASP A 237 -9.26 -7.92 -11.94
C ASP A 237 -8.20 -8.28 -10.90
N ILE A 238 -8.09 -7.49 -9.83
CA ILE A 238 -7.12 -7.70 -8.75
C ILE A 238 -7.29 -9.05 -8.03
N TYR A 239 -8.47 -9.64 -8.08
CA TYR A 239 -8.77 -10.96 -7.49
C TYR A 239 -8.43 -12.13 -8.41
N ALA A 240 -8.19 -11.86 -9.71
CA ALA A 240 -7.80 -12.85 -10.72
C ALA A 240 -6.29 -12.81 -11.04
N THR A 241 -5.50 -11.99 -10.36
CA THR A 241 -4.05 -11.91 -10.52
C THR A 241 -3.35 -13.20 -10.10
N SER A 242 -2.11 -13.39 -10.52
CA SER A 242 -1.28 -14.51 -10.07
C SER A 242 -0.79 -14.35 -8.61
N GLY A 243 -0.80 -13.11 -8.09
CA GLY A 243 -0.28 -12.77 -6.76
C GLY A 243 -1.28 -12.93 -5.64
N ASP A 244 -0.89 -13.61 -4.57
CA ASP A 244 -1.68 -13.80 -3.35
C ASP A 244 -1.08 -13.15 -2.10
N HIS A 245 0.09 -12.52 -2.23
CA HIS A 245 0.77 -11.88 -1.12
C HIS A 245 -0.13 -10.85 -0.41
N GLY A 246 -0.81 -9.97 -1.15
CA GLY A 246 -1.76 -9.02 -0.58
C GLY A 246 -2.98 -9.68 0.06
N THR A 247 -3.36 -10.89 -0.36
CA THR A 247 -4.41 -11.69 0.30
C THR A 247 -3.95 -12.14 1.69
N MET A 248 -2.72 -12.65 1.80
CA MET A 248 -2.10 -13.02 3.08
C MET A 248 -1.96 -11.80 3.99
N VAL A 249 -1.45 -10.68 3.47
CA VAL A 249 -1.33 -9.39 4.18
C VAL A 249 -2.70 -8.89 4.67
N LEU A 250 -3.72 -8.92 3.81
CA LEU A 250 -5.08 -8.52 4.18
C LEU A 250 -5.63 -9.40 5.31
N SER A 251 -5.29 -10.69 5.32
CA SER A 251 -5.76 -11.59 6.37
C SER A 251 -5.22 -11.23 7.76
N CYS A 252 -3.98 -10.74 7.86
CA CYS A 252 -3.42 -10.22 9.11
C CYS A 252 -4.19 -9.01 9.67
N LEU A 253 -4.70 -8.17 8.78
CA LEU A 253 -5.48 -6.97 9.11
C LEU A 253 -6.95 -7.29 9.41
N ALA A 254 -7.60 -8.00 8.49
CA ALA A 254 -9.04 -7.95 8.30
C ALA A 254 -9.77 -9.26 8.57
N ALA A 255 -9.07 -10.40 8.65
CA ALA A 255 -9.72 -11.69 8.87
C ALA A 255 -10.64 -11.65 10.09
N PHE A 256 -11.82 -12.28 9.97
CA PHE A 256 -12.75 -12.43 11.09
C PHE A 256 -13.41 -13.79 11.06
N GLN A 257 -12.68 -14.79 11.47
CA GLN A 257 -13.20 -16.15 11.69
C GLN A 257 -12.77 -16.65 13.08
N PRO A 258 -13.61 -16.47 14.10
CA PRO A 258 -13.30 -16.89 15.46
C PRO A 258 -12.83 -18.35 15.52
N PHE A 259 -11.82 -18.61 16.33
CA PHE A 259 -11.13 -19.89 16.53
C PHE A 259 -10.25 -20.35 15.35
N GLN A 260 -10.17 -19.56 14.28
CA GLN A 260 -9.27 -19.79 13.15
C GLN A 260 -8.28 -18.63 12.99
N LEU A 261 -8.78 -17.43 12.65
CA LEU A 261 -7.98 -16.23 12.54
C LEU A 261 -8.85 -14.99 12.76
N ILE A 262 -8.40 -14.10 13.64
CA ILE A 262 -8.92 -12.74 13.78
C ILE A 262 -7.77 -11.78 13.56
N GLY A 263 -7.86 -10.96 12.52
CA GLY A 263 -6.89 -9.90 12.22
C GLY A 263 -6.95 -8.75 13.21
N THR A 264 -6.00 -7.81 13.07
CA THR A 264 -5.79 -6.73 14.04
C THR A 264 -6.77 -5.56 13.88
N ALA A 265 -7.44 -5.41 12.70
CA ALA A 265 -8.47 -4.39 12.46
C ALA A 265 -9.70 -4.95 11.70
N PRO A 266 -10.39 -6.00 12.20
CA PRO A 266 -11.40 -6.72 11.44
C PRO A 266 -12.69 -5.90 11.17
N ARG A 267 -12.76 -4.66 11.60
CA ARG A 267 -13.91 -3.77 11.44
C ARG A 267 -13.58 -2.44 10.76
N ALA A 268 -12.35 -2.30 10.23
CA ALA A 268 -11.97 -1.19 9.38
C ALA A 268 -12.58 -1.31 7.98
N ASP A 269 -12.60 -0.20 7.25
CA ASP A 269 -12.93 -0.16 5.83
C ASP A 269 -11.63 -0.31 5.01
N TYR A 270 -11.69 -1.02 3.87
CA TYR A 270 -10.49 -1.34 3.11
C TYR A 270 -10.56 -0.89 1.66
N TYR A 271 -9.50 -0.24 1.18
CA TYR A 271 -9.16 -0.16 -0.24
C TYR A 271 -8.05 -1.16 -0.56
N LEU A 272 -8.21 -1.95 -1.63
CA LEU A 272 -7.19 -2.88 -2.10
C LEU A 272 -6.58 -2.33 -3.38
N ILE A 273 -5.28 -2.11 -3.39
CA ILE A 273 -4.59 -1.41 -4.47
C ILE A 273 -3.40 -2.27 -4.94
N LEU A 274 -3.43 -2.69 -6.20
CA LEU A 274 -2.38 -3.46 -6.85
C LEU A 274 -1.39 -2.49 -7.50
N SER A 275 -0.09 -2.59 -7.15
CA SER A 275 0.99 -1.76 -7.69
C SER A 275 2.19 -2.55 -8.23
N GLU A 276 2.25 -3.87 -8.05
CA GLU A 276 3.39 -4.72 -8.40
C GLU A 276 3.12 -5.60 -9.61
N ASP A 277 4.05 -5.59 -10.57
CA ASP A 277 4.12 -6.55 -11.68
C ASP A 277 5.05 -7.71 -11.29
N ARG A 278 4.50 -8.82 -10.87
CA ARG A 278 5.28 -10.00 -10.43
C ARG A 278 6.15 -10.65 -11.53
N ALA A 279 6.01 -10.23 -12.77
CA ALA A 279 6.80 -10.76 -13.88
C ALA A 279 8.18 -10.09 -14.00
N SER A 280 8.41 -8.97 -13.31
CA SER A 280 9.66 -8.22 -13.38
C SER A 280 9.82 -7.30 -12.19
N GLU A 281 11.06 -6.95 -11.85
CA GLU A 281 11.41 -6.01 -10.78
C GLU A 281 12.12 -4.80 -11.39
N TYR A 282 11.41 -3.68 -11.52
CA TYR A 282 11.91 -2.47 -12.16
C TYR A 282 11.44 -1.18 -11.45
N PRO A 283 12.18 -0.05 -11.59
CA PRO A 283 11.79 1.23 -10.96
C PRO A 283 10.41 1.77 -11.37
N VAL A 284 9.78 1.24 -12.42
CA VAL A 284 8.39 1.59 -12.79
C VAL A 284 7.40 1.21 -11.70
N GLU A 285 7.71 0.22 -10.86
CA GLU A 285 6.86 -0.20 -9.73
C GLU A 285 6.84 0.86 -8.63
N GLU A 286 7.93 1.58 -8.43
CA GLU A 286 7.93 2.77 -7.57
C GLU A 286 6.97 3.86 -8.08
N ASP A 287 6.86 4.02 -9.41
CA ASP A 287 5.91 4.98 -10.02
C ASP A 287 4.46 4.50 -9.85
N ALA A 288 4.20 3.21 -9.99
CA ALA A 288 2.90 2.61 -9.73
C ALA A 288 2.52 2.74 -8.25
N TRP A 289 3.48 2.53 -7.34
CA TRP A 289 3.30 2.75 -5.90
C TRP A 289 3.00 4.23 -5.58
N CYS A 290 3.68 5.17 -6.24
CA CYS A 290 3.37 6.60 -6.10
C CYS A 290 1.95 6.92 -6.54
N ALA A 291 1.52 6.37 -7.68
CA ALA A 291 0.14 6.54 -8.15
C ALA A 291 -0.86 5.90 -7.18
N ALA A 292 -0.52 4.75 -6.57
CA ALA A 292 -1.34 4.04 -5.60
C ALA A 292 -1.56 4.86 -4.32
N ILE A 293 -0.49 5.41 -3.72
CA ILE A 293 -0.63 6.20 -2.49
C ILE A 293 -1.30 7.56 -2.74
N GLU A 294 -1.11 8.16 -3.90
CA GLU A 294 -1.82 9.39 -4.29
C GLU A 294 -3.32 9.12 -4.55
N TYR A 295 -3.66 7.95 -5.10
CA TYR A 295 -5.05 7.51 -5.18
C TYR A 295 -5.63 7.29 -3.78
N ALA A 296 -4.91 6.65 -2.86
CA ALA A 296 -5.31 6.48 -1.48
C ALA A 296 -5.58 7.84 -0.79
N ASP A 297 -4.72 8.85 -1.02
CA ASP A 297 -4.97 10.24 -0.59
C ASP A 297 -6.27 10.77 -1.19
N SER A 298 -6.48 10.58 -2.49
CA SER A 298 -7.61 11.15 -3.21
C SER A 298 -8.95 10.57 -2.75
N VAL A 299 -9.02 9.27 -2.44
CA VAL A 299 -10.25 8.63 -1.93
C VAL A 299 -10.48 8.84 -0.44
N GLY A 300 -9.49 9.43 0.25
CA GLY A 300 -9.60 9.87 1.64
C GLY A 300 -9.35 8.78 2.67
N VAL A 301 -8.37 7.90 2.44
CA VAL A 301 -7.96 6.93 3.47
C VAL A 301 -7.29 7.61 4.65
N ASP A 302 -7.35 6.98 5.82
CA ASP A 302 -6.71 7.44 7.05
C ASP A 302 -5.33 6.80 7.25
N LEU A 303 -5.17 5.57 6.78
CA LEU A 303 -4.03 4.70 7.07
C LEU A 303 -3.66 3.88 5.81
N VAL A 304 -2.38 3.68 5.58
CA VAL A 304 -1.85 2.83 4.51
C VAL A 304 -1.02 1.72 5.12
N ASN A 305 -1.27 0.47 4.71
CA ASN A 305 -0.32 -0.63 4.84
C ASN A 305 0.32 -0.88 3.47
N SER A 306 1.63 -0.88 3.43
CA SER A 306 2.41 -1.35 2.28
C SER A 306 3.41 -2.40 2.75
N SER A 307 3.31 -3.58 2.19
CA SER A 307 4.22 -4.69 2.49
C SER A 307 5.22 -4.90 1.35
N LEU A 308 5.69 -3.79 0.77
CA LEU A 308 6.53 -3.70 -0.41
C LEU A 308 7.82 -2.94 -0.11
N GLY A 309 8.85 -3.17 -0.94
CA GLY A 309 10.11 -2.45 -0.84
C GLY A 309 11.02 -2.68 -2.03
N TYR A 310 11.72 -1.63 -2.44
CA TYR A 310 12.55 -1.59 -3.63
C TYR A 310 14.01 -1.34 -3.25
N THR A 311 14.92 -2.13 -3.80
CA THR A 311 16.37 -1.97 -3.58
C THR A 311 17.17 -2.40 -4.79
N GLN A 312 16.92 -3.60 -5.28
CA GLN A 312 17.60 -4.23 -6.41
C GLN A 312 16.58 -4.53 -7.50
N PHE A 313 16.97 -4.23 -8.72
CA PHE A 313 16.13 -4.40 -9.90
C PHE A 313 16.76 -5.41 -10.86
N ASP A 314 15.98 -5.94 -11.80
CA ASP A 314 16.44 -6.87 -12.84
C ASP A 314 17.59 -6.30 -13.69
N THR A 315 17.76 -4.98 -13.69
CA THR A 315 18.89 -4.29 -14.31
C THR A 315 19.74 -3.60 -13.23
N GLU A 316 20.92 -4.12 -12.94
CA GLU A 316 21.80 -3.63 -11.86
C GLU A 316 22.09 -2.12 -11.91
N THR A 317 22.14 -1.51 -13.09
CA THR A 317 22.37 -0.06 -13.23
C THR A 317 21.20 0.79 -12.76
N MET A 318 20.05 0.16 -12.48
CA MET A 318 18.85 0.81 -11.93
C MET A 318 18.74 0.61 -10.41
N ASN A 319 19.59 -0.22 -9.79
CA ASN A 319 19.57 -0.48 -8.36
C ASN A 319 19.73 0.78 -7.54
N HIS A 320 19.00 0.84 -6.43
CA HIS A 320 19.26 1.82 -5.40
C HIS A 320 20.60 1.57 -4.72
N THR A 321 21.17 2.63 -4.20
CA THR A 321 22.35 2.63 -3.35
C THR A 321 21.97 3.08 -1.94
N TYR A 322 22.89 2.89 -0.97
CA TYR A 322 22.64 3.38 0.38
C TYR A 322 22.42 4.91 0.42
N GLN A 323 22.99 5.65 -0.53
CA GLN A 323 22.84 7.10 -0.62
C GLN A 323 21.39 7.53 -0.93
N ASP A 324 20.60 6.63 -1.50
CA ASP A 324 19.22 6.91 -1.88
C ASP A 324 18.22 6.75 -0.71
N LEU A 325 18.67 6.18 0.43
CA LEU A 325 17.86 5.94 1.62
C LEU A 325 17.72 7.19 2.50
N ASP A 326 17.31 8.31 1.93
CA ASP A 326 17.20 9.63 2.60
C ASP A 326 15.74 10.08 2.83
N GLY A 327 14.78 9.27 2.39
CA GLY A 327 13.33 9.57 2.44
C GLY A 327 12.87 10.57 1.38
N GLN A 328 13.72 10.87 0.37
CA GLN A 328 13.42 11.88 -0.65
C GLN A 328 13.89 11.51 -2.05
N THR A 329 15.03 10.84 -2.20
CA THR A 329 15.64 10.52 -3.51
C THR A 329 14.76 9.52 -4.26
N ALA A 330 14.41 8.39 -3.66
CA ALA A 330 13.48 7.45 -4.26
C ALA A 330 12.08 8.07 -4.37
N PRO A 331 11.41 7.94 -5.53
CA PRO A 331 10.07 8.51 -5.74
C PRO A 331 9.04 8.04 -4.72
N CYS A 332 9.03 6.74 -4.41
CA CYS A 332 8.12 6.14 -3.44
C CYS A 332 8.38 6.63 -2.01
N SER A 333 9.65 6.81 -1.59
CA SER A 333 10.01 7.35 -0.27
C SER A 333 9.54 8.79 -0.10
N ARG A 334 9.71 9.61 -1.15
CA ARG A 334 9.21 10.99 -1.17
C ARG A 334 7.67 11.01 -1.09
N ALA A 335 7.00 10.14 -1.86
CA ALA A 335 5.55 10.05 -1.84
C ALA A 335 5.01 9.57 -0.50
N ALA A 336 5.67 8.60 0.18
CA ALA A 336 5.35 8.16 1.53
C ALA A 336 5.44 9.31 2.55
N SER A 337 6.54 10.08 2.50
CA SER A 337 6.75 11.25 3.35
C SER A 337 5.70 12.33 3.11
N LEU A 338 5.32 12.55 1.84
CA LEU A 338 4.26 13.49 1.49
C LEU A 338 2.88 13.01 1.98
N ALA A 339 2.55 11.71 1.86
CA ALA A 339 1.32 11.14 2.39
C ALA A 339 1.19 11.39 3.90
N ALA A 340 2.26 11.17 4.66
CA ALA A 340 2.31 11.47 6.09
C ALA A 340 2.01 12.95 6.36
N SER A 341 2.58 13.87 5.58
CA SER A 341 2.32 15.31 5.69
C SER A 341 0.89 15.71 5.30
N ARG A 342 0.14 14.84 4.59
CA ARG A 342 -1.28 15.02 4.23
C ARG A 342 -2.23 14.41 5.25
N GLY A 343 -1.73 13.93 6.37
CA GLY A 343 -2.54 13.41 7.45
C GLY A 343 -2.89 11.92 7.31
N ILE A 344 -2.11 11.16 6.55
CA ILE A 344 -2.20 9.70 6.43
C ILE A 344 -1.12 9.08 7.31
N VAL A 345 -1.45 8.07 8.10
CA VAL A 345 -0.42 7.22 8.71
C VAL A 345 0.03 6.19 7.69
N VAL A 346 1.32 6.15 7.39
CA VAL A 346 1.91 5.15 6.49
C VAL A 346 2.66 4.13 7.33
N VAL A 347 2.29 2.86 7.19
CA VAL A 347 2.96 1.71 7.80
C VAL A 347 3.53 0.87 6.67
N ASN A 348 4.84 0.68 6.65
CA ASN A 348 5.56 -0.06 5.61
C ASN A 348 6.47 -1.13 6.21
N SER A 349 6.56 -2.28 5.56
CA SER A 349 7.53 -3.30 5.92
C SER A 349 8.97 -2.76 5.77
N ALA A 350 9.87 -3.14 6.68
CA ALA A 350 11.27 -2.66 6.64
C ALA A 350 12.09 -3.31 5.51
N GLY A 351 11.67 -4.49 5.04
CA GLY A 351 12.38 -5.32 4.08
C GLY A 351 12.95 -6.60 4.71
N ASN A 352 13.31 -7.55 3.87
CA ASN A 352 13.75 -8.90 4.28
C ASN A 352 15.22 -9.18 3.94
N SER A 353 16.03 -8.15 3.82
CA SER A 353 17.42 -8.22 3.36
C SER A 353 18.47 -8.36 4.49
N GLY A 354 18.03 -8.55 5.74
CA GLY A 354 18.94 -8.56 6.91
C GLY A 354 20.08 -9.57 6.83
N ASN A 355 19.91 -10.67 6.12
CA ASN A 355 20.89 -11.74 5.92
C ASN A 355 21.53 -11.78 4.52
N ASP A 356 21.17 -10.87 3.63
CA ASP A 356 21.77 -10.76 2.30
C ASP A 356 22.87 -9.67 2.23
N THR A 357 23.37 -9.38 1.04
CA THR A 357 24.42 -8.38 0.85
C THR A 357 23.96 -6.94 1.08
N TRP A 358 22.67 -6.65 0.90
CA TRP A 358 22.08 -5.34 1.11
C TRP A 358 21.96 -5.00 2.60
N LYS A 359 21.42 -5.89 3.41
CA LYS A 359 21.22 -5.83 4.87
C LYS A 359 20.29 -4.73 5.38
N LEU A 360 20.12 -3.67 4.62
CA LEU A 360 19.45 -2.46 5.06
C LEU A 360 17.97 -2.46 4.70
N ILE A 361 17.25 -1.49 5.24
CA ILE A 361 15.88 -1.20 4.83
C ILE A 361 15.81 -0.90 3.33
N GLY A 362 14.66 -1.14 2.71
CA GLY A 362 14.37 -0.71 1.34
C GLY A 362 13.60 0.61 1.31
N THR A 363 13.42 1.16 0.10
CA THR A 363 12.45 2.22 -0.15
C THR A 363 11.05 1.58 -0.26
N PRO A 364 9.96 2.18 0.24
CA PRO A 364 9.84 3.48 0.90
C PRO A 364 10.00 3.43 2.44
N ALA A 365 10.53 2.34 3.05
CA ALA A 365 10.67 2.24 4.51
C ALA A 365 11.59 3.32 5.11
N ASP A 366 12.48 3.92 4.31
CA ASP A 366 13.31 5.07 4.66
C ASP A 366 12.53 6.39 4.73
N GLY A 367 11.25 6.41 4.34
CA GLY A 367 10.38 7.58 4.36
C GLY A 367 10.35 8.28 5.72
N ARG A 368 10.06 9.60 5.69
CA ARG A 368 9.96 10.45 6.89
C ARG A 368 8.55 10.40 7.46
N ASP A 369 8.45 10.45 8.79
CA ASP A 369 7.18 10.48 9.52
C ASP A 369 6.22 9.32 9.20
N ILE A 370 6.79 8.17 8.84
CA ILE A 370 6.10 6.89 8.64
C ILE A 370 6.50 5.88 9.72
N LEU A 371 5.88 4.71 9.73
CA LEU A 371 6.27 3.56 10.55
C LEU A 371 6.86 2.47 9.66
N ALA A 372 8.19 2.34 9.62
CA ALA A 372 8.87 1.18 9.05
C ALA A 372 8.90 0.05 10.09
N VAL A 373 8.42 -1.14 9.74
CA VAL A 373 8.19 -2.24 10.67
C VAL A 373 9.13 -3.39 10.38
N GLY A 374 10.01 -3.69 11.32
CA GLY A 374 10.86 -4.88 11.30
C GLY A 374 10.16 -6.10 11.90
N ALA A 375 10.75 -7.28 11.71
CA ALA A 375 10.19 -8.56 12.12
C ALA A 375 10.91 -9.15 13.34
N VAL A 376 10.12 -9.66 14.29
CA VAL A 376 10.61 -10.51 15.40
C VAL A 376 9.96 -11.89 15.35
N ASP A 377 10.58 -12.83 16.03
CA ASP A 377 10.02 -14.17 16.31
C ASP A 377 9.03 -14.14 17.49
N ASP A 378 8.45 -15.29 17.82
CA ASP A 378 7.49 -15.45 18.94
C ASP A 378 8.10 -15.14 20.32
N LYS A 379 9.43 -15.14 20.45
CA LYS A 379 10.15 -14.76 21.67
C LYS A 379 10.53 -13.28 21.71
N GLY A 380 10.20 -12.52 20.67
CA GLY A 380 10.55 -11.11 20.53
C GLY A 380 12.00 -10.87 20.11
N LEU A 381 12.70 -11.88 19.57
CA LEU A 381 14.04 -11.73 19.03
C LEU A 381 13.98 -11.28 17.58
N ASN A 382 14.93 -10.45 17.15
CA ASN A 382 15.02 -10.02 15.76
C ASN A 382 15.21 -11.24 14.84
N THR A 383 14.40 -11.34 13.78
CA THR A 383 14.55 -12.38 12.78
C THR A 383 15.78 -12.11 11.91
N PHE A 384 16.41 -13.17 11.42
CA PHE A 384 17.65 -13.06 10.64
C PHE A 384 17.49 -12.32 9.33
N PHE A 385 16.26 -12.32 8.76
CA PHE A 385 15.95 -11.66 7.50
C PHE A 385 15.55 -10.19 7.67
N SER A 386 15.12 -9.76 8.88
CA SER A 386 14.62 -8.40 9.06
C SER A 386 15.67 -7.35 8.73
N SER A 387 15.36 -6.47 7.78
CA SER A 387 16.25 -5.39 7.34
C SER A 387 16.57 -4.41 8.47
N LEU A 388 17.78 -3.88 8.45
CA LEU A 388 18.36 -3.02 9.48
C LEU A 388 18.42 -1.56 9.02
N GLY A 389 18.50 -0.63 9.97
CA GLY A 389 18.89 0.75 9.71
C GLY A 389 20.40 0.99 9.82
N PRO A 390 20.82 2.25 9.86
CA PRO A 390 20.00 3.45 9.75
C PRO A 390 19.68 3.84 8.30
N SER A 391 18.82 4.88 8.11
CA SER A 391 18.81 5.63 6.85
C SER A 391 20.11 6.42 6.69
N ILE A 392 20.40 6.90 5.46
CA ILE A 392 21.67 7.61 5.19
C ILE A 392 21.77 8.92 5.98
N ASP A 393 20.65 9.56 6.30
CA ASP A 393 20.59 10.78 7.11
C ASP A 393 20.58 10.50 8.64
N GLY A 394 20.87 9.25 9.03
CA GLY A 394 21.08 8.83 10.42
C GLY A 394 19.79 8.63 11.23
N ARG A 395 18.61 8.58 10.59
CA ARG A 395 17.37 8.24 11.30
C ARG A 395 17.37 6.76 11.69
N ILE A 396 16.91 6.50 12.89
CA ILE A 396 16.71 5.14 13.38
C ILE A 396 15.64 4.47 12.52
N LYS A 397 15.99 3.31 11.97
CA LYS A 397 15.14 2.38 11.22
C LYS A 397 15.53 0.94 11.57
N PRO A 398 14.61 -0.03 11.53
CA PRO A 398 13.16 0.18 11.41
C PRO A 398 12.66 1.08 12.55
N ASP A 399 11.45 1.63 12.43
CA ASP A 399 10.88 2.45 13.50
C ASP A 399 10.47 1.58 14.69
N VAL A 400 9.81 0.46 14.44
CA VAL A 400 9.31 -0.48 15.45
C VAL A 400 9.33 -1.90 14.91
N MET A 401 9.04 -2.88 15.79
CA MET A 401 9.01 -4.30 15.44
C MET A 401 7.62 -4.90 15.71
N ALA A 402 7.27 -5.91 14.93
CA ALA A 402 6.13 -6.78 15.22
C ALA A 402 6.45 -8.23 14.83
N LEU A 403 5.59 -9.20 15.19
CA LEU A 403 5.77 -10.60 14.81
C LEU A 403 5.79 -10.73 13.28
N GLY A 404 6.82 -11.35 12.75
CA GLY A 404 6.97 -11.58 11.30
C GLY A 404 7.53 -12.95 10.97
N ASP A 405 7.64 -13.82 11.97
CA ASP A 405 8.10 -15.22 11.88
C ASP A 405 6.93 -16.15 12.22
N GLU A 406 6.67 -17.16 11.39
CA GLU A 406 5.57 -18.11 11.54
C GLU A 406 4.18 -17.44 11.76
N VAL A 407 3.91 -16.34 11.04
CA VAL A 407 2.64 -15.62 11.13
C VAL A 407 1.54 -16.39 10.42
N TRP A 408 0.44 -16.67 11.14
CA TRP A 408 -0.72 -17.34 10.55
C TRP A 408 -1.50 -16.39 9.63
N VAL A 409 -1.74 -16.84 8.40
CA VAL A 409 -2.38 -16.10 7.30
C VAL A 409 -3.36 -17.01 6.55
N TYR A 410 -4.25 -16.43 5.76
CA TYR A 410 -4.98 -17.15 4.71
C TYR A 410 -4.25 -17.02 3.38
N ASP A 411 -3.95 -18.15 2.74
CA ASP A 411 -3.49 -18.19 1.34
C ASP A 411 -4.65 -17.98 0.34
N SER A 412 -4.35 -17.96 -0.95
CA SER A 412 -5.35 -17.78 -2.02
C SER A 412 -6.35 -18.93 -2.16
N GLU A 413 -6.09 -20.08 -1.55
CA GLU A 413 -7.02 -21.22 -1.51
C GLU A 413 -7.92 -21.17 -0.27
N GLY A 414 -7.71 -20.18 0.60
CA GLY A 414 -8.42 -20.03 1.87
C GLY A 414 -7.95 -21.00 2.94
N GLN A 415 -6.75 -21.58 2.77
CA GLN A 415 -6.14 -22.42 3.79
C GLN A 415 -5.43 -21.53 4.81
N LEU A 416 -5.48 -21.97 6.06
CA LEU A 416 -4.72 -21.33 7.13
C LEU A 416 -3.29 -21.89 7.11
N THR A 417 -2.30 -21.03 6.83
CA THR A 417 -0.89 -21.38 6.71
C THR A 417 -0.02 -20.41 7.50
N GLN A 418 1.28 -20.70 7.60
CA GLN A 418 2.26 -19.79 8.19
C GLN A 418 3.11 -19.16 7.11
N ALA A 419 3.52 -17.91 7.34
CA ALA A 419 4.38 -17.16 6.44
C ALA A 419 5.34 -16.26 7.22
N ASP A 420 6.55 -16.06 6.66
CA ASP A 420 7.62 -15.27 7.24
C ASP A 420 7.84 -13.98 6.43
N GLY A 421 8.14 -12.90 7.12
CA GLY A 421 8.47 -11.64 6.49
C GLY A 421 8.05 -10.42 7.29
N THR A 422 8.78 -9.33 7.10
CA THR A 422 8.35 -7.99 7.57
C THR A 422 7.02 -7.58 6.92
N SER A 423 6.68 -8.23 5.79
CA SER A 423 5.40 -8.10 5.10
C SER A 423 4.20 -8.48 5.95
N PHE A 424 4.37 -9.33 6.96
CA PHE A 424 3.31 -9.74 7.89
C PHE A 424 3.39 -8.97 9.22
N ALA A 425 4.57 -8.54 9.63
CA ALA A 425 4.77 -7.65 10.77
C ALA A 425 4.09 -6.28 10.57
N SER A 426 4.21 -5.72 9.37
CA SER A 426 3.61 -4.44 9.00
C SER A 426 2.09 -4.41 9.17
N PRO A 427 1.30 -5.34 8.59
CA PRO A 427 -0.16 -5.34 8.75
C PRO A 427 -0.62 -5.62 10.17
N LEU A 428 0.07 -6.46 10.94
CA LEU A 428 -0.27 -6.67 12.35
C LEU A 428 -0.20 -5.36 13.14
N LEU A 429 0.87 -4.58 12.94
CA LEU A 429 1.00 -3.26 13.55
C LEU A 429 -0.03 -2.28 13.01
N CYS A 430 -0.19 -2.22 11.68
CA CYS A 430 -1.09 -1.31 10.99
C CYS A 430 -2.52 -1.40 11.52
N GLY A 431 -3.06 -2.62 11.66
CA GLY A 431 -4.39 -2.81 12.21
C GLY A 431 -4.50 -2.39 13.68
N GLY A 432 -3.46 -2.62 14.49
CA GLY A 432 -3.42 -2.10 15.85
C GLY A 432 -3.39 -0.57 15.91
N VAL A 433 -2.69 0.08 14.97
CA VAL A 433 -2.71 1.55 14.79
C VAL A 433 -4.11 2.03 14.41
N ALA A 434 -4.84 1.29 13.56
CA ALA A 434 -6.23 1.61 13.25
C ALA A 434 -7.13 1.59 14.50
N CYS A 435 -6.90 0.66 15.44
CA CYS A 435 -7.60 0.66 16.72
C CYS A 435 -7.30 1.90 17.57
N LEU A 436 -6.05 2.39 17.58
CA LEU A 436 -5.70 3.66 18.24
C LEU A 436 -6.36 4.86 17.55
N MET A 437 -6.39 4.89 16.21
CA MET A 437 -7.05 5.97 15.45
C MET A 437 -8.56 5.98 15.69
N GLN A 438 -9.19 4.81 15.86
CA GLN A 438 -10.60 4.71 16.28
C GLN A 438 -10.79 5.33 17.67
N ALA A 439 -9.86 5.09 18.60
CA ALA A 439 -9.94 5.63 19.96
C ALA A 439 -9.69 7.15 20.02
N PHE A 440 -8.83 7.66 19.14
CA PHE A 440 -8.37 9.05 19.11
C PHE A 440 -8.62 9.69 17.72
N PRO A 441 -9.87 9.82 17.29
CA PRO A 441 -10.19 10.23 15.92
C PRO A 441 -9.72 11.64 15.54
N THR A 442 -9.40 12.49 16.49
CA THR A 442 -8.90 13.86 16.27
C THR A 442 -7.40 14.03 16.49
N MET A 443 -6.72 12.97 16.95
CA MET A 443 -5.27 12.99 17.17
C MET A 443 -4.54 12.98 15.84
N LYS A 444 -3.54 13.84 15.70
CA LYS A 444 -2.75 13.93 14.46
C LYS A 444 -1.95 12.64 14.22
N PRO A 445 -1.72 12.24 12.96
CA PRO A 445 -0.90 11.08 12.63
C PRO A 445 0.46 11.06 13.31
N THR A 446 1.15 12.19 13.37
CA THR A 446 2.46 12.31 14.04
C THR A 446 2.37 12.04 15.55
N GLU A 447 1.26 12.36 16.18
CA GLU A 447 1.02 12.07 17.61
C GLU A 447 0.72 10.59 17.83
N ILE A 448 -0.05 9.96 16.92
CA ILE A 448 -0.28 8.50 16.92
C ILE A 448 1.07 7.78 16.78
N ILE A 449 1.89 8.14 15.79
CA ILE A 449 3.22 7.56 15.58
C ILE A 449 4.10 7.74 16.83
N ARG A 450 4.07 8.91 17.45
CA ARG A 450 4.81 9.17 18.68
C ARG A 450 4.37 8.26 19.83
N LEU A 451 3.05 8.06 20.01
CA LEU A 451 2.52 7.16 21.05
C LEU A 451 2.95 5.70 20.77
N VAL A 452 2.89 5.25 19.52
CA VAL A 452 3.34 3.92 19.10
C VAL A 452 4.81 3.72 19.48
N LYS A 453 5.70 4.61 19.02
CA LYS A 453 7.13 4.56 19.32
C LYS A 453 7.43 4.62 20.83
N ALA A 454 6.77 5.52 21.56
CA ALA A 454 6.96 5.68 23.01
C ALA A 454 6.49 4.47 23.82
N SER A 455 5.59 3.66 23.28
CA SER A 455 5.10 2.45 23.94
C SER A 455 6.03 1.23 23.78
N GLY A 456 7.00 1.30 22.86
CA GLY A 456 7.92 0.22 22.56
C GLY A 456 8.84 -0.14 23.72
N HIS A 457 9.24 -1.40 23.78
CA HIS A 457 10.09 -1.90 24.89
C HIS A 457 11.51 -1.30 24.85
N ASN A 458 11.98 -0.85 23.69
CA ASN A 458 13.29 -0.23 23.46
C ASN A 458 13.23 1.31 23.35
N ALA A 459 12.11 1.93 23.70
CA ALA A 459 11.84 3.34 23.47
C ALA A 459 12.82 4.30 24.18
N GLN A 460 13.48 3.88 25.27
CA GLN A 460 14.45 4.68 26.00
C GLN A 460 15.84 4.70 25.33
N HIS A 461 16.18 3.64 24.58
CA HIS A 461 17.47 3.45 23.94
C HIS A 461 17.28 2.85 22.55
N PRO A 462 16.57 3.53 21.64
CA PRO A 462 16.29 2.99 20.32
C PRO A 462 17.57 2.77 19.51
N ASP A 463 17.59 1.72 18.68
CA ASP A 463 18.73 1.33 17.87
C ASP A 463 18.32 0.97 16.43
N ASN A 464 19.27 0.57 15.60
CA ASN A 464 19.04 0.27 14.19
C ASN A 464 18.70 -1.19 13.90
N VAL A 465 18.44 -2.00 14.93
CA VAL A 465 18.00 -3.40 14.83
C VAL A 465 16.53 -3.50 15.22
N PHE A 466 16.19 -2.97 16.41
CA PHE A 466 14.85 -3.04 16.97
C PHE A 466 14.06 -1.73 16.83
N GLY A 467 14.69 -0.66 16.39
CA GLY A 467 14.07 0.65 16.46
C GLY A 467 13.68 1.00 17.88
N TYR A 468 12.45 1.49 18.06
CA TYR A 468 11.86 1.74 19.38
C TYR A 468 11.35 0.44 20.04
N GLY A 469 11.53 -0.71 19.39
CA GLY A 469 11.15 -2.04 19.88
C GLY A 469 9.72 -2.43 19.50
N ILE A 470 9.23 -3.52 20.07
CA ILE A 470 7.86 -4.00 19.94
C ILE A 470 6.95 -3.04 20.73
N PRO A 471 6.01 -2.33 20.07
CA PRO A 471 5.11 -1.41 20.76
C PRO A 471 4.03 -2.18 21.52
N ASN A 472 3.62 -1.64 22.66
CA ASN A 472 2.43 -2.08 23.38
C ASN A 472 1.31 -1.06 23.15
N LEU A 473 0.38 -1.37 22.25
CA LEU A 473 -0.66 -0.43 21.83
C LEU A 473 -1.72 -0.20 22.90
N TRP A 474 -1.88 -1.13 23.85
CA TRP A 474 -2.69 -0.87 25.05
C TRP A 474 -2.04 0.21 25.92
N LYS A 475 -0.72 0.16 26.13
CA LYS A 475 0.03 1.21 26.82
C LYS A 475 -0.08 2.56 26.08
N ALA A 476 0.04 2.54 24.73
CA ALA A 476 -0.14 3.73 23.90
C ALA A 476 -1.55 4.31 24.04
N PHE A 477 -2.59 3.47 24.09
CA PHE A 477 -3.96 3.89 24.34
C PHE A 477 -4.13 4.56 25.70
N VAL A 478 -3.62 3.96 26.77
CA VAL A 478 -3.70 4.54 28.14
C VAL A 478 -2.96 5.87 28.21
N GLU A 479 -1.80 6.00 27.55
CA GLU A 479 -1.04 7.25 27.51
C GLU A 479 -1.75 8.34 26.70
N GLY A 480 -2.39 7.95 25.59
CA GLY A 480 -3.15 8.91 24.75
C GLY A 480 -4.40 9.48 25.41
N GLN A 481 -4.88 8.88 26.51
CA GLN A 481 -6.00 9.40 27.31
C GLN A 481 -5.59 10.49 28.32
N ARG A 482 -4.29 10.69 28.56
CA ARG A 482 -3.75 11.70 29.49
C ARG A 482 -3.60 13.05 28.82
#